data_71393df1d5c82541b08d942a9395a777
#
_entry.id   71393df1d5c82541b08d942a9395a777
#
_cell.length_a   1.000
_cell.length_b   1.000
_cell.length_c   1.000
_cell.angle_alpha   90.00
_cell.angle_beta   90.00
_cell.angle_gamma   90.00
#
_symmetry.space_group_name_H-M   'P 1'
#
loop_
_entity.id
_entity.type
_entity.pdbx_description
1 polymer ?
#
loop_
_entity_poly.entity_id
_entity_poly.type
_entity_poly.pdbx_seq_one_letter_code
_entity_poly.pdbx_strand_id
1 'polypeptide(L)'
;MFLFLDVISTIPEFFVIEDNKLIIKRKILSKDTEKLSDNIIQSYIKLDNEINLTKNLKKVALTVGPGSYTSLRVGASFISGLAISRKLMFCPISANDILNFKSNNHDLNSVAIFISSAQNQKFICFKNSYGKIEYLKIENIKQTIPDNIKSIFYNLEKLK
;
A
#
# COMPACT_ATOMS: atom_id res chain seq x y z
N MET A 1 6.76 -17.45 -4.64
CA MET A 1 6.53 -16.27 -3.78
C MET A 1 6.02 -15.09 -4.60
N PHE A 2 5.30 -14.19 -3.98
CA PHE A 2 4.74 -12.96 -4.53
C PHE A 2 5.15 -11.81 -3.61
N LEU A 3 5.76 -10.75 -4.17
CA LEU A 3 6.12 -9.55 -3.43
C LEU A 3 5.13 -8.44 -3.75
N PHE A 4 4.50 -7.89 -2.73
CA PHE A 4 3.67 -6.70 -2.83
C PHE A 4 4.34 -5.53 -2.09
N LEU A 5 4.48 -4.40 -2.78
CA LEU A 5 4.99 -3.15 -2.24
C LEU A 5 3.84 -2.15 -2.10
N ASP A 6 3.54 -1.76 -0.88
CA ASP A 6 2.62 -0.66 -0.60
C ASP A 6 3.40 0.63 -0.35
N VAL A 7 3.13 1.65 -1.16
CA VAL A 7 3.74 2.98 -1.08
C VAL A 7 2.72 4.12 -0.95
N ILE A 8 1.42 3.78 -0.89
CA ILE A 8 0.37 4.80 -0.71
C ILE A 8 -0.02 4.99 0.75
N SER A 9 0.27 4.03 1.59
CA SER A 9 0.08 4.13 3.03
C SER A 9 1.14 5.04 3.66
N THR A 10 0.88 5.52 4.88
CA THR A 10 1.77 6.45 5.59
C THR A 10 3.16 5.85 5.81
N ILE A 11 3.24 4.55 6.06
CA ILE A 11 4.49 3.81 6.18
C ILE A 11 4.56 2.81 5.02
N PRO A 12 5.51 2.99 4.09
CA PRO A 12 5.74 2.02 3.01
C PRO A 12 6.17 0.67 3.57
N GLU A 13 5.59 -0.40 3.01
CA GLU A 13 5.80 -1.77 3.50
C GLU A 13 5.97 -2.76 2.36
N PHE A 14 6.81 -3.77 2.58
CA PHE A 14 6.84 -5.00 1.79
C PHE A 14 5.95 -6.06 2.43
N PHE A 15 5.22 -6.78 1.58
CA PHE A 15 4.47 -7.98 1.93
C PHE A 15 4.95 -9.13 1.04
N VAL A 16 5.40 -10.21 1.66
CA VAL A 16 5.74 -11.44 0.94
C VAL A 16 4.65 -12.46 1.18
N ILE A 17 4.11 -12.97 0.09
CA ILE A 17 2.98 -13.91 0.09
C ILE A 17 3.40 -15.19 -0.63
N GLU A 18 3.09 -16.32 -0.06
CA GLU A 18 3.29 -17.65 -0.64
C GLU A 18 2.07 -18.51 -0.37
N ASP A 19 1.55 -19.19 -1.38
CA ASP A 19 0.38 -20.06 -1.30
C ASP A 19 -0.83 -19.39 -0.60
N ASN A 20 -1.09 -18.13 -0.98
CA ASN A 20 -2.13 -17.26 -0.42
C ASN A 20 -1.98 -16.93 1.08
N LYS A 21 -0.82 -17.18 1.65
CA LYS A 21 -0.50 -16.84 3.04
C LYS A 21 0.51 -15.71 3.09
N LEU A 22 0.28 -14.76 3.99
CA LEU A 22 1.26 -13.72 4.31
C LEU A 22 2.41 -14.37 5.10
N ILE A 23 3.61 -14.36 4.51
CA ILE A 23 4.82 -14.92 5.14
C ILE A 23 5.56 -13.84 5.91
N ILE A 24 5.76 -12.68 5.30
CA ILE A 24 6.46 -11.55 5.92
C ILE A 24 5.73 -10.24 5.61
N LYS A 25 5.63 -9.40 6.62
CA LYS A 25 5.30 -7.99 6.52
C LYS A 25 6.48 -7.19 7.07
N ARG A 26 7.02 -6.27 6.26
CA ARG A 26 8.19 -5.48 6.65
C ARG A 26 8.03 -4.00 6.33
N LYS A 27 8.12 -3.17 7.35
CA LYS A 27 8.24 -1.72 7.19
C LYS A 27 9.59 -1.39 6.55
N ILE A 28 9.57 -0.47 5.59
CA ILE A 28 10.77 -0.02 4.88
C ILE A 28 11.43 1.13 5.64
N LEU A 29 10.63 1.99 6.25
CA LEU A 29 11.08 3.13 7.04
C LEU A 29 10.91 2.83 8.53
N SER A 30 11.93 3.19 9.32
CA SER A 30 11.91 3.08 10.78
C SER A 30 11.44 4.38 11.45
N LYS A 31 11.61 5.51 10.74
CA LYS A 31 11.27 6.87 11.21
C LYS A 31 10.61 7.67 10.09
N ASP A 32 9.74 8.60 10.45
CA ASP A 32 9.04 9.48 9.51
C ASP A 32 9.97 10.44 8.75
N THR A 33 11.19 10.66 9.26
CA THR A 33 12.21 11.51 8.64
C THR A 33 13.02 10.81 7.55
N GLU A 34 12.91 9.49 7.45
CA GLU A 34 13.63 8.69 6.45
C GLU A 34 12.97 8.78 5.08
N LYS A 35 13.79 8.69 4.03
CA LYS A 35 13.30 8.68 2.65
C LYS A 35 13.19 7.25 2.13
N LEU A 36 12.12 6.98 1.40
CA LEU A 36 11.91 5.68 0.78
C LEU A 36 13.04 5.32 -0.19
N SER A 37 13.53 6.32 -0.97
CA SER A 37 14.64 6.14 -1.92
C SER A 37 15.90 5.54 -1.29
N ASP A 38 16.19 5.93 -0.07
CA ASP A 38 17.44 5.60 0.60
C ASP A 38 17.37 4.21 1.27
N ASN A 39 16.17 3.74 1.56
CA ASN A 39 15.94 2.55 2.39
C ASN A 39 15.37 1.34 1.62
N ILE A 40 14.72 1.55 0.47
CA ILE A 40 13.97 0.49 -0.22
C ILE A 40 14.86 -0.68 -0.66
N ILE A 41 16.04 -0.37 -1.22
CA ILE A 41 16.98 -1.40 -1.71
C ILE A 41 17.53 -2.21 -0.54
N GLN A 42 17.98 -1.53 0.53
CA GLN A 42 18.53 -2.19 1.71
C GLN A 42 17.48 -3.06 2.42
N SER A 43 16.24 -2.58 2.48
CA SER A 43 15.13 -3.36 3.04
C SER A 43 14.83 -4.61 2.22
N TYR A 44 14.90 -4.50 0.89
CA TYR A 44 14.75 -5.64 0.00
C TYR A 44 15.88 -6.66 0.14
N ILE A 45 17.15 -6.20 0.20
CA ILE A 45 18.32 -7.07 0.39
C ILE A 45 18.18 -7.85 1.70
N LYS A 46 17.74 -7.20 2.78
CA LYS A 46 17.49 -7.90 4.07
C LYS A 46 16.43 -9.00 3.92
N LEU A 47 15.34 -8.73 3.20
CA LEU A 47 14.33 -9.74 2.90
C LEU A 47 14.88 -10.88 2.07
N ASP A 48 15.67 -10.55 1.05
CA ASP A 48 16.27 -11.56 0.16
C ASP A 48 17.20 -12.49 0.90
N ASN A 49 18.07 -11.94 1.75
CA ASN A 49 19.00 -12.71 2.59
C ASN A 49 18.29 -13.64 3.59
N GLU A 50 17.10 -13.23 4.06
CA GLU A 50 16.34 -13.98 5.06
C GLU A 50 15.61 -15.19 4.46
N ILE A 51 15.04 -15.05 3.26
CA ILE A 51 14.16 -16.07 2.68
C ILE A 51 14.50 -16.47 1.25
N ASN A 52 15.63 -16.03 0.71
CA ASN A 52 16.02 -16.22 -0.69
C ASN A 52 14.91 -15.73 -1.65
N LEU A 53 14.35 -14.55 -1.36
CA LEU A 53 13.18 -14.01 -2.03
C LEU A 53 13.39 -13.92 -3.54
N THR A 54 14.51 -13.34 -3.98
CA THR A 54 14.81 -13.11 -5.41
C THR A 54 14.76 -14.42 -6.21
N LYS A 55 15.28 -15.52 -5.66
CA LYS A 55 15.31 -16.83 -6.32
C LYS A 55 13.90 -17.40 -6.50
N ASN A 56 13.02 -17.19 -5.53
CA ASN A 56 11.69 -17.80 -5.45
C ASN A 56 10.56 -16.89 -5.96
N LEU A 57 10.91 -15.65 -6.33
CA LEU A 57 9.95 -14.63 -6.74
C LEU A 57 9.39 -14.94 -8.13
N LYS A 58 8.05 -14.97 -8.26
CA LYS A 58 7.33 -15.21 -9.50
C LYS A 58 6.52 -14.00 -9.97
N LYS A 59 6.07 -13.19 -9.02
CA LYS A 59 5.19 -12.04 -9.28
C LYS A 59 5.56 -10.88 -8.35
N VAL A 60 5.35 -9.68 -8.86
CA VAL A 60 5.48 -8.45 -8.06
C VAL A 60 4.23 -7.59 -8.23
N ALA A 61 3.85 -6.89 -7.18
CA ALA A 61 2.78 -5.91 -7.23
C ALA A 61 3.20 -4.61 -6.54
N LEU A 62 2.55 -3.54 -6.95
CA LEU A 62 2.76 -2.20 -6.43
C LEU A 62 1.43 -1.48 -6.29
N THR A 63 1.24 -0.74 -5.21
CA THR A 63 0.17 0.26 -5.14
C THR A 63 0.47 1.41 -6.11
N VAL A 64 -0.46 1.70 -7.04
CA VAL A 64 -0.25 2.70 -8.11
C VAL A 64 -0.94 4.03 -7.85
N GLY A 65 -1.48 4.21 -6.64
CA GLY A 65 -2.04 5.47 -6.21
C GLY A 65 -3.57 5.51 -6.12
N PRO A 66 -4.10 6.68 -5.78
CA PRO A 66 -3.37 7.92 -5.47
C PRO A 66 -2.53 7.82 -4.20
N GLY A 67 -1.54 8.72 -4.05
CA GLY A 67 -0.65 8.74 -2.89
C GLY A 67 0.49 9.75 -3.07
N SER A 68 1.54 9.65 -2.25
CA SER A 68 2.74 10.46 -2.37
C SER A 68 3.40 10.26 -3.74
N TYR A 69 3.51 11.34 -4.52
CA TYR A 69 4.13 11.31 -5.85
C TYR A 69 5.57 10.75 -5.83
N THR A 70 6.37 11.19 -4.87
CA THR A 70 7.73 10.71 -4.70
C THR A 70 7.78 9.23 -4.37
N SER A 71 6.94 8.77 -3.43
CA SER A 71 6.88 7.35 -3.04
C SER A 71 6.41 6.47 -4.20
N LEU A 72 5.41 6.92 -4.96
CA LEU A 72 4.92 6.22 -6.14
C LEU A 72 6.01 6.05 -7.20
N ARG A 73 6.80 7.10 -7.49
CA ARG A 73 7.90 7.03 -8.45
C ARG A 73 9.02 6.10 -8.00
N VAL A 74 9.43 6.21 -6.73
CA VAL A 74 10.47 5.34 -6.15
C VAL A 74 10.01 3.88 -6.19
N GLY A 75 8.78 3.60 -5.75
CA GLY A 75 8.20 2.26 -5.78
C GLY A 75 8.10 1.72 -7.20
N ALA A 76 7.62 2.54 -8.15
CA ALA A 76 7.49 2.14 -9.55
C ALA A 76 8.86 1.81 -10.18
N SER A 77 9.87 2.66 -9.97
CA SER A 77 11.22 2.42 -10.48
C SER A 77 11.81 1.13 -9.93
N PHE A 78 11.67 0.91 -8.62
CA PHE A 78 12.17 -0.29 -7.96
C PHE A 78 11.48 -1.57 -8.48
N ILE A 79 10.15 -1.61 -8.44
CA ILE A 79 9.38 -2.80 -8.85
C ILE A 79 9.51 -3.06 -10.35
N SER A 80 9.54 -2.03 -11.19
CA SER A 80 9.74 -2.20 -12.65
C SER A 80 11.13 -2.75 -12.95
N GLY A 81 12.18 -2.22 -12.30
CA GLY A 81 13.53 -2.74 -12.43
C GLY A 81 13.62 -4.23 -12.04
N LEU A 82 13.00 -4.61 -10.93
CA LEU A 82 12.94 -6.00 -10.48
C LEU A 82 12.15 -6.88 -11.46
N ALA A 83 10.99 -6.41 -11.92
CA ALA A 83 10.13 -7.13 -12.86
C ALA A 83 10.83 -7.38 -14.20
N ILE A 84 11.49 -6.37 -14.76
CA ILE A 84 12.21 -6.47 -16.03
C ILE A 84 13.43 -7.40 -15.89
N SER A 85 14.27 -7.17 -14.88
CA SER A 85 15.51 -7.93 -14.69
C SER A 85 15.27 -9.43 -14.48
N ARG A 86 14.15 -9.79 -13.87
CA ARG A 86 13.79 -11.16 -13.53
C ARG A 86 12.67 -11.74 -14.38
N LYS A 87 12.15 -10.99 -15.36
CA LYS A 87 11.00 -11.38 -16.20
C LYS A 87 9.78 -11.78 -15.37
N LEU A 88 9.47 -11.01 -14.33
CA LEU A 88 8.37 -11.29 -13.41
C LEU A 88 7.06 -10.71 -13.93
N MET A 89 5.96 -11.35 -13.57
CA MET A 89 4.63 -10.76 -13.76
C MET A 89 4.47 -9.54 -12.84
N PHE A 90 4.08 -8.40 -13.41
CA PHE A 90 3.77 -7.18 -12.67
C PHE A 90 2.26 -7.00 -12.54
N CYS A 91 1.80 -6.67 -11.33
CA CYS A 91 0.40 -6.43 -10.99
C CYS A 91 0.26 -5.05 -10.34
N PRO A 92 -0.27 -4.04 -11.04
CA PRO A 92 -0.63 -2.76 -10.42
C PRO A 92 -1.87 -2.95 -9.55
N ILE A 93 -1.89 -2.32 -8.35
CA ILE A 93 -3.01 -2.35 -7.42
C ILE A 93 -3.39 -0.90 -7.09
N SER A 94 -4.58 -0.49 -7.48
CA SER A 94 -5.09 0.85 -7.15
C SER A 94 -5.69 0.90 -5.74
N ALA A 95 -5.85 2.10 -5.19
CA ALA A 95 -6.61 2.30 -3.96
C ALA A 95 -8.05 1.78 -4.08
N ASN A 96 -8.63 1.86 -5.28
CA ASN A 96 -9.96 1.31 -5.57
C ASN A 96 -10.00 -0.22 -5.41
N ASP A 97 -8.97 -0.93 -5.92
CA ASP A 97 -8.89 -2.39 -5.80
C ASP A 97 -8.79 -2.79 -4.32
N ILE A 98 -8.00 -2.05 -3.54
CA ILE A 98 -7.88 -2.27 -2.09
C ILE A 98 -9.21 -2.01 -1.39
N LEU A 99 -9.90 -0.92 -1.74
CA LEU A 99 -11.20 -0.58 -1.18
C LEU A 99 -12.24 -1.67 -1.48
N ASN A 100 -12.33 -2.12 -2.73
CA ASN A 100 -13.23 -3.19 -3.14
C ASN A 100 -12.92 -4.50 -2.40
N PHE A 101 -11.65 -4.86 -2.28
CA PHE A 101 -11.25 -6.07 -1.56
C PHE A 101 -11.63 -6.00 -0.06
N LYS A 102 -11.37 -4.87 0.59
CA LYS A 102 -11.72 -4.67 2.00
C LYS A 102 -13.21 -4.68 2.27
N SER A 103 -14.01 -4.27 1.30
CA SER A 103 -15.47 -4.24 1.40
C SER A 103 -16.16 -5.59 1.18
N ASN A 104 -15.45 -6.62 0.71
CA ASN A 104 -16.05 -7.94 0.51
C ASN A 104 -16.66 -8.56 1.79
N ASN A 105 -16.17 -8.14 2.96
CA ASN A 105 -16.65 -8.56 4.28
C ASN A 105 -17.37 -7.43 5.04
N HIS A 106 -17.61 -6.28 4.42
CA HIS A 106 -18.23 -5.11 5.02
C HIS A 106 -19.11 -4.43 3.96
N ASP A 107 -20.12 -3.69 4.39
CA ASP A 107 -20.83 -2.79 3.49
C ASP A 107 -19.86 -1.81 2.84
N LEU A 108 -19.79 -1.82 1.52
CA LEU A 108 -18.85 -1.03 0.72
C LEU A 108 -18.92 0.48 1.04
N ASN A 109 -20.12 0.95 1.37
CA ASN A 109 -20.35 2.36 1.71
C ASN A 109 -19.91 2.72 3.13
N SER A 110 -19.52 1.72 3.94
CA SER A 110 -19.10 1.91 5.33
C SER A 110 -17.58 1.75 5.51
N VAL A 111 -16.82 1.56 4.44
CA VAL A 111 -15.38 1.29 4.47
C VAL A 111 -14.61 2.44 3.85
N ALA A 112 -13.52 2.85 4.50
CA ALA A 112 -12.56 3.80 3.97
C ALA A 112 -11.14 3.27 4.08
N ILE A 113 -10.27 3.76 3.19
CA ILE A 113 -8.82 3.49 3.21
C ILE A 113 -8.09 4.79 3.50
N PHE A 114 -7.13 4.70 4.40
CA PHE A 114 -6.25 5.81 4.73
C PHE A 114 -5.08 5.88 3.74
N ILE A 115 -4.85 7.05 3.17
CA ILE A 115 -3.81 7.31 2.17
C ILE A 115 -2.97 8.50 2.63
N SER A 116 -1.65 8.38 2.52
CA SER A 116 -0.72 9.48 2.74
C SER A 116 -0.26 10.06 1.41
N SER A 117 -0.17 11.38 1.36
CA SER A 117 0.36 12.14 0.23
C SER A 117 1.64 12.89 0.64
N ALA A 118 2.27 13.59 -0.32
CA ALA A 118 3.39 14.48 -0.04
C ALA A 118 3.01 15.57 0.98
N GLN A 119 4.00 16.10 1.70
CA GLN A 119 3.82 17.16 2.71
C GLN A 119 2.93 16.77 3.91
N ASN A 120 2.95 15.48 4.30
CA ASN A 120 2.15 14.97 5.41
C ASN A 120 0.62 15.15 5.24
N GLN A 121 0.16 15.40 4.01
CA GLN A 121 -1.27 15.42 3.72
C GLN A 121 -1.84 14.00 3.81
N LYS A 122 -2.97 13.90 4.49
CA LYS A 122 -3.65 12.63 4.73
C LYS A 122 -5.02 12.67 4.06
N PHE A 123 -5.41 11.55 3.46
CA PHE A 123 -6.71 11.40 2.81
C PHE A 123 -7.36 10.12 3.28
N ILE A 124 -8.68 10.09 3.27
CA ILE A 124 -9.45 8.86 3.23
C ILE A 124 -10.05 8.67 1.85
N CYS A 125 -10.01 7.45 1.35
CA CYS A 125 -10.66 7.01 0.13
C CYS A 125 -11.86 6.15 0.50
N PHE A 126 -13.06 6.46 -0.02
CA PHE A 126 -14.28 5.74 0.29
C PHE A 126 -15.26 5.80 -0.90
N LYS A 127 -16.30 4.97 -0.88
CA LYS A 127 -17.44 5.10 -1.80
C LYS A 127 -18.53 5.93 -1.16
N ASN A 128 -19.01 6.93 -1.89
CA ASN A 128 -20.18 7.70 -1.47
C ASN A 128 -21.49 6.92 -1.72
N SER A 129 -22.63 7.49 -1.29
CA SER A 129 -23.96 6.90 -1.46
C SER A 129 -24.36 6.62 -2.92
N TYR A 130 -23.72 7.28 -3.89
CA TYR A 130 -23.94 7.08 -5.33
C TYR A 130 -22.97 6.05 -5.95
N GLY A 131 -22.17 5.36 -5.13
CA GLY A 131 -21.18 4.37 -5.59
C GLY A 131 -19.91 4.97 -6.21
N LYS A 132 -19.76 6.30 -6.19
CA LYS A 132 -18.53 6.98 -6.67
C LYS A 132 -17.46 6.98 -5.60
N ILE A 133 -16.21 6.83 -6.04
CA ILE A 133 -15.05 6.94 -5.15
C ILE A 133 -14.72 8.40 -4.93
N GLU A 134 -14.58 8.74 -3.67
CA GLU A 134 -14.21 10.07 -3.20
C GLU A 134 -12.96 10.01 -2.33
N TYR A 135 -12.23 11.13 -2.32
CA TYR A 135 -11.04 11.34 -1.50
C TYR A 135 -11.26 12.56 -0.64
N LEU A 136 -11.37 12.35 0.66
CA LEU A 136 -11.50 13.44 1.63
C LEU A 136 -10.14 13.72 2.26
N LYS A 137 -9.65 14.96 2.13
CA LYS A 137 -8.45 15.42 2.82
C LYS A 137 -8.74 15.55 4.32
N ILE A 138 -7.90 14.96 5.14
CA ILE A 138 -8.00 15.02 6.59
C ILE A 138 -6.90 15.95 7.10
N GLU A 139 -7.26 17.11 7.60
CA GLU A 139 -6.31 18.07 8.21
C GLU A 139 -6.04 17.72 9.67
N ASN A 140 -7.03 17.16 10.36
CA ASN A 140 -6.93 16.64 11.73
C ASN A 140 -7.67 15.30 11.84
N ILE A 141 -7.18 14.39 12.69
CA ILE A 141 -7.83 13.09 12.99
C ILE A 141 -9.25 13.26 13.57
N LYS A 142 -9.61 14.47 14.01
CA LYS A 142 -10.94 14.82 14.54
C LYS A 142 -11.88 15.44 13.48
N GLN A 143 -11.45 15.56 12.23
CA GLN A 143 -12.36 16.04 11.19
C GLN A 143 -13.48 15.04 10.95
N THR A 144 -14.63 15.58 10.61
CA THR A 144 -15.87 14.84 10.39
C THR A 144 -15.67 13.80 9.29
N ILE A 145 -15.37 12.57 9.71
CA ILE A 145 -15.46 11.41 8.84
C ILE A 145 -16.94 11.23 8.51
N PRO A 146 -17.33 10.98 7.26
CA PRO A 146 -18.72 10.74 6.91
C PRO A 146 -19.34 9.70 7.85
N ASP A 147 -20.56 9.98 8.35
CA ASP A 147 -21.22 9.15 9.39
C ASP A 147 -21.45 7.69 8.95
N ASN A 148 -21.54 7.46 7.64
CA ASN A 148 -21.65 6.12 7.07
C ASN A 148 -20.35 5.32 7.16
N ILE A 149 -19.19 5.93 7.41
CA ILE A 149 -17.90 5.22 7.49
C ILE A 149 -17.73 4.59 8.86
N LYS A 150 -17.90 3.28 8.92
CA LYS A 150 -17.79 2.46 10.15
C LYS A 150 -16.41 1.82 10.33
N SER A 151 -15.65 1.68 9.27
CA SER A 151 -14.35 1.02 9.28
C SER A 151 -13.34 1.75 8.43
N ILE A 152 -12.19 2.07 9.01
CA ILE A 152 -11.06 2.67 8.30
C ILE A 152 -9.90 1.68 8.35
N PHE A 153 -9.34 1.37 7.19
CA PHE A 153 -8.19 0.48 7.06
C PHE A 153 -6.93 1.27 6.72
N TYR A 154 -5.86 0.86 7.33
CA TYR A 154 -4.51 1.32 7.08
C TYR A 154 -3.68 0.12 6.66
N ASN A 155 -3.17 0.12 5.43
CA ASN A 155 -2.58 -1.07 4.83
C ASN A 155 -3.56 -2.27 4.91
N LEU A 156 -3.13 -3.36 5.54
CA LEU A 156 -3.95 -4.54 5.78
C LEU A 156 -4.64 -4.55 7.15
N GLU A 157 -4.37 -3.55 7.99
CA GLU A 157 -4.88 -3.48 9.37
C GLU A 157 -6.11 -2.57 9.47
N LYS A 158 -7.01 -2.92 10.38
CA LYS A 158 -8.17 -2.09 10.71
C LYS A 158 -7.75 -1.07 11.76
N LEU A 159 -8.01 0.24 11.49
CA LEU A 159 -7.70 1.33 12.43
C LEU A 159 -8.85 1.66 13.37
N LYS A 160 -10.10 1.31 12.99
CA LYS A 160 -11.31 1.62 13.76
C LYS A 160 -12.35 0.52 13.56
#